data_a9b500d93eafa5795bae46e104db098b
#
_entry.id   a9b500d93eafa5795bae46e104db098b
#
_cell.length_a   1.000
_cell.length_b   1.000
_cell.length_c   1.000
_cell.angle_alpha   90.00
_cell.angle_beta   90.00
_cell.angle_gamma   90.00
#
_symmetry.space_group_name_H-M   'P 1'
#
loop_
_entity.id
_entity.type
_entity.pdbx_description
1 polymer ?
#
loop_
_entity_poly.entity_id
_entity_poly.type
_entity_poly.pdbx_seq_one_letter_code
_entity_poly.pdbx_strand_id
1 'polypeptide(L)'
;MHSSQVFCIGKYTKKLFNAQKLRKLCESKISKPIIGFKAAGTGIPVLKKLNEKEPFYASVYKHNVLKNNKSIKINKFTLGIELEVCYLIKKSFFSSKGKITKKNVTKYISHMAPCIEVLGYRQKRKGVTSFGDL
;
A
#
# COMPACT_ATOMS: atom_id res chain seq x y z
N MET A 1 18.22 -12.95 13.35
CA MET A 1 17.67 -12.90 11.98
C MET A 1 16.22 -13.33 12.03
N HIS A 2 15.24 -12.42 11.98
CA HIS A 2 13.85 -12.83 11.89
C HIS A 2 13.59 -13.22 10.44
N SER A 3 13.40 -14.51 10.19
CA SER A 3 12.87 -14.99 8.93
C SER A 3 11.47 -14.44 8.79
N SER A 4 11.29 -13.41 7.96
CA SER A 4 9.96 -12.97 7.56
C SER A 4 9.32 -14.15 6.81
N GLN A 5 8.35 -14.79 7.47
CA GLN A 5 7.54 -15.82 6.82
C GLN A 5 6.77 -15.16 5.69
N VAL A 6 7.02 -15.61 4.48
CA VAL A 6 6.32 -15.16 3.28
C VAL A 6 5.14 -16.09 3.07
N PHE A 7 3.92 -15.56 3.21
CA PHE A 7 2.68 -16.30 3.07
C PHE A 7 2.07 -16.09 1.69
N CYS A 8 1.48 -17.12 1.13
CA CYS A 8 0.72 -17.07 -0.10
C CYS A 8 -0.76 -16.86 0.22
N ILE A 9 -1.16 -15.60 0.42
CA ILE A 9 -2.51 -15.22 0.85
C ILE A 9 -3.54 -15.38 -0.28
N GLY A 10 -3.15 -15.18 -1.53
CA GLY A 10 -4.04 -15.29 -2.69
C GLY A 10 -4.72 -16.64 -2.86
N LYS A 11 -4.17 -17.70 -2.26
CA LYS A 11 -4.83 -19.00 -2.18
C LYS A 11 -6.12 -18.97 -1.36
N TYR A 12 -6.19 -18.10 -0.34
CA TYR A 12 -7.26 -18.06 0.64
C TYR A 12 -8.27 -16.94 0.40
N THR A 13 -7.91 -15.91 -0.35
CA THR A 13 -8.79 -14.78 -0.63
C THR A 13 -8.60 -14.26 -2.04
N LYS A 14 -9.67 -14.39 -2.85
CA LYS A 14 -9.72 -13.90 -4.24
C LYS A 14 -10.54 -12.61 -4.36
N LYS A 15 -11.34 -12.27 -3.36
CA LYS A 15 -12.21 -11.08 -3.36
C LYS A 15 -11.56 -9.95 -2.58
N LEU A 16 -11.59 -8.74 -3.13
CA LEU A 16 -11.08 -7.52 -2.49
C LEU A 16 -11.59 -7.35 -1.05
N PHE A 17 -12.89 -7.57 -0.83
CA PHE A 17 -13.49 -7.45 0.50
C PHE A 17 -12.81 -8.36 1.54
N ASN A 18 -12.57 -9.62 1.18
CA ASN A 18 -11.91 -10.57 2.08
C ASN A 18 -10.43 -10.21 2.30
N ALA A 19 -9.74 -9.76 1.25
CA ALA A 19 -8.36 -9.31 1.35
C ALA A 19 -8.23 -8.10 2.30
N GLN A 20 -9.12 -7.13 2.19
CA GLN A 20 -9.14 -5.97 3.09
C GLN A 20 -9.50 -6.34 4.53
N LYS A 21 -10.44 -7.28 4.73
CA LYS A 21 -10.77 -7.77 6.07
C LYS A 21 -9.58 -8.47 6.72
N LEU A 22 -8.89 -9.34 5.97
CA LEU A 22 -7.68 -10.02 6.41
C LEU A 22 -6.55 -9.02 6.71
N ARG A 23 -6.36 -8.02 5.84
CA ARG A 23 -5.38 -6.94 6.06
C ARG A 23 -5.64 -6.23 7.39
N LYS A 24 -6.87 -5.79 7.66
CA LYS A 24 -7.24 -5.14 8.93
C LYS A 24 -6.94 -6.03 10.13
N LEU A 25 -7.22 -7.32 10.03
CA LEU A 25 -6.90 -8.27 11.08
C LEU A 25 -5.38 -8.40 11.30
N CYS A 26 -4.60 -8.48 10.23
CA CYS A 26 -3.14 -8.49 10.32
C CYS A 26 -2.61 -7.18 10.92
N GLU A 27 -3.11 -6.03 10.47
CA GLU A 27 -2.74 -4.71 10.99
C GLU A 27 -3.00 -4.59 12.50
N SER A 28 -4.12 -5.14 13.00
CA SER A 28 -4.44 -5.14 14.44
C SER A 28 -3.46 -5.96 15.28
N LYS A 29 -2.72 -6.89 14.65
CA LYS A 29 -1.69 -7.71 15.30
C LYS A 29 -0.28 -7.14 15.18
N ILE A 30 -0.09 -6.14 14.33
CA ILE A 30 1.21 -5.50 14.12
C ILE A 30 1.31 -4.29 15.04
N SER A 31 2.17 -4.37 16.06
CA SER A 31 2.42 -3.27 17.01
C SER A 31 3.32 -2.17 16.44
N LYS A 32 3.17 -1.82 15.16
CA LYS A 32 3.98 -0.81 14.48
C LYS A 32 3.11 0.38 14.06
N PRO A 33 3.56 1.62 14.25
CA PRO A 33 2.79 2.80 13.87
C PRO A 33 2.54 2.85 12.37
N ILE A 34 1.28 2.98 11.99
CA ILE A 34 0.86 3.34 10.63
C ILE A 34 1.00 4.85 10.51
N ILE A 35 1.72 5.31 9.50
CA ILE A 35 1.97 6.74 9.27
C ILE A 35 1.35 7.26 7.97
N GLY A 36 0.74 6.38 7.19
CA GLY A 36 0.10 6.74 5.94
C GLY A 36 -0.48 5.53 5.24
N PHE A 37 -0.92 5.78 4.02
CA PHE A 37 -1.49 4.76 3.13
C PHE A 37 -0.92 4.95 1.74
N LYS A 38 -0.73 3.86 1.01
CA LYS A 38 -0.43 3.86 -0.40
C LYS A 38 -1.64 3.39 -1.20
N ALA A 39 -1.91 4.02 -2.32
CA ALA A 39 -2.89 3.55 -3.29
C ALA A 39 -2.20 2.64 -4.30
N ALA A 40 -2.87 1.58 -4.71
CA ALA A 40 -2.39 0.67 -5.73
C ALA A 40 -3.54 0.30 -6.69
N GLY A 41 -3.19 -0.26 -7.84
CA GLY A 41 -4.17 -0.55 -8.88
C GLY A 41 -4.82 0.71 -9.47
N THR A 42 -4.10 1.81 -9.54
CA THR A 42 -4.62 3.09 -10.05
C THR A 42 -4.76 3.10 -11.58
N GLY A 43 -4.05 2.22 -12.26
CA GLY A 43 -4.11 2.08 -13.72
C GLY A 43 -5.22 1.12 -14.17
N ILE A 44 -5.99 1.53 -15.20
CA ILE A 44 -7.07 0.70 -15.78
C ILE A 44 -6.60 -0.71 -16.20
N PRO A 45 -5.42 -0.89 -16.83
CA PRO A 45 -4.96 -2.24 -17.20
C PRO A 45 -4.76 -3.16 -15.99
N VAL A 46 -4.27 -2.61 -14.87
CA VAL A 46 -4.07 -3.38 -13.63
C VAL A 46 -5.40 -3.79 -13.03
N LEU A 47 -6.37 -2.87 -12.94
CA LEU A 47 -7.72 -3.17 -12.46
C LEU A 47 -8.40 -4.24 -13.30
N LYS A 48 -8.31 -4.16 -14.63
CA LYS A 48 -8.84 -5.18 -15.53
C LYS A 48 -8.21 -6.55 -15.29
N LYS A 49 -6.89 -6.61 -15.15
CA LYS A 49 -6.16 -7.86 -14.87
C LYS A 49 -6.59 -8.49 -13.55
N LEU A 50 -6.91 -7.67 -12.55
CA LEU A 50 -7.36 -8.12 -11.24
C LEU A 50 -8.88 -8.33 -11.16
N ASN A 51 -9.61 -8.05 -12.25
CA ASN A 51 -11.08 -8.05 -12.30
C ASN A 51 -11.71 -7.16 -11.24
N GLU A 52 -11.14 -5.97 -11.06
CA GLU A 52 -11.61 -5.00 -10.08
C GLU A 52 -12.00 -3.67 -10.73
N LYS A 53 -12.87 -2.93 -10.05
CA LYS A 53 -13.42 -1.67 -10.55
C LYS A 53 -12.79 -0.44 -9.89
N GLU A 54 -12.19 -0.61 -8.73
CA GLU A 54 -11.69 0.48 -7.91
C GLU A 54 -10.24 0.20 -7.44
N PRO A 55 -9.43 1.25 -7.34
CA PRO A 55 -8.13 1.15 -6.67
C PRO A 55 -8.28 0.68 -5.23
N PHE A 56 -7.26 0.05 -4.72
CA PHE A 56 -7.19 -0.39 -3.34
C PHE A 56 -6.05 0.31 -2.62
N TYR A 57 -5.98 0.15 -1.31
CA TYR A 57 -4.97 0.82 -0.50
C TYR A 57 -4.36 -0.15 0.52
N ALA A 58 -3.14 0.17 0.92
CA ALA A 58 -2.41 -0.53 1.97
C ALA A 58 -1.78 0.46 2.94
N SER A 59 -1.58 0.00 4.17
CA SER A 59 -0.97 0.80 5.22
C SER A 59 0.53 0.92 5.03
N VAL A 60 1.04 2.12 5.25
CA VAL A 60 2.48 2.42 5.29
C VAL A 60 2.91 2.54 6.74
N TYR A 61 3.82 1.66 7.15
CA TYR A 61 4.35 1.64 8.51
C TYR A 61 5.60 2.51 8.62
N LYS A 62 5.78 3.17 9.77
CA LYS A 62 6.92 4.06 10.03
C LYS A 62 8.28 3.43 9.73
N HIS A 63 8.45 2.15 10.05
CA HIS A 63 9.74 1.46 9.83
C HIS A 63 10.01 1.12 8.35
N ASN A 64 9.01 1.20 7.48
CA ASN A 64 9.15 0.98 6.04
C ASN A 64 9.47 2.27 5.27
N VAL A 65 9.49 3.43 5.95
CA VAL A 65 9.78 4.70 5.32
C VAL A 65 11.22 5.09 5.63
N LEU A 66 12.00 5.25 4.59
CA LEU A 66 13.39 5.70 4.67
C LEU A 66 13.47 7.19 4.34
N LYS A 67 14.37 7.87 5.03
CA LYS A 67 14.74 9.26 4.70
C LYS A 67 15.62 9.27 3.46
N ASN A 68 15.73 10.44 2.82
CA ASN A 68 16.66 10.66 1.71
C ASN A 68 18.09 10.23 2.07
N ASN A 69 18.84 9.85 1.06
CA ASN A 69 20.25 9.41 1.19
C ASN A 69 20.46 8.12 2.00
N LYS A 70 19.46 7.26 2.04
CA LYS A 70 19.59 5.91 2.62
C LYS A 70 19.80 4.88 1.51
N SER A 71 20.73 3.97 1.75
CA SER A 71 20.95 2.81 0.88
C SER A 71 19.97 1.70 1.20
N ILE A 72 19.49 1.04 0.16
CA ILE A 72 18.60 -0.11 0.26
C ILE A 72 19.32 -1.33 -0.28
N LYS A 73 19.37 -2.40 0.50
CA LYS A 73 19.94 -3.67 0.05
C LYS A 73 18.98 -4.36 -0.90
N ILE A 74 19.36 -4.48 -2.15
CA ILE A 74 18.64 -5.26 -3.15
C ILE A 74 18.85 -6.75 -2.90
N ASN A 75 17.82 -7.54 -3.06
CA ASN A 75 17.85 -8.98 -2.94
C ASN A 75 17.02 -9.65 -4.05
N LYS A 76 17.03 -10.98 -4.08
CA LYS A 76 16.33 -11.77 -5.11
C LYS A 76 14.80 -11.55 -5.19
N PHE A 77 14.20 -10.92 -4.21
CA PHE A 77 12.78 -10.60 -4.19
C PHE A 77 12.49 -9.16 -4.61
N THR A 78 13.52 -8.32 -4.79
CA THR A 78 13.36 -6.95 -5.29
C THR A 78 13.02 -6.98 -6.77
N LEU A 79 11.92 -6.34 -7.15
CA LEU A 79 11.45 -6.25 -8.54
C LEU A 79 11.95 -5.00 -9.24
N GLY A 80 11.99 -3.88 -8.53
CA GLY A 80 12.34 -2.59 -9.10
C GLY A 80 11.92 -1.43 -8.21
N ILE A 81 11.78 -0.28 -8.84
CA ILE A 81 11.32 0.95 -8.20
C ILE A 81 10.19 1.57 -9.00
N GLU A 82 9.29 2.25 -8.30
CA GLU A 82 8.27 3.12 -8.90
C GLU A 82 8.44 4.55 -8.42
N LEU A 83 8.23 5.50 -9.33
CA LEU A 83 8.17 6.92 -9.00
C LEU A 83 6.74 7.26 -8.62
N GLU A 84 6.58 7.82 -7.43
CA GLU A 84 5.28 8.09 -6.83
C GLU A 84 5.17 9.56 -6.38
N VAL A 85 3.95 10.00 -6.13
CA VAL A 85 3.68 11.30 -5.51
C VAL A 85 3.11 11.07 -4.11
N CYS A 86 3.84 11.56 -3.12
CA CYS A 86 3.42 11.53 -1.73
C CYS A 86 2.65 12.80 -1.37
N TYR A 87 1.50 12.66 -0.71
CA TYR A 87 0.68 13.77 -0.22
C TYR A 87 0.71 13.82 1.31
N LEU A 88 1.13 14.96 1.84
CA LEU A 88 1.04 15.19 3.28
C LEU A 88 -0.36 15.71 3.62
N ILE A 89 -1.10 14.93 4.39
CA ILE A 89 -2.48 15.23 4.76
C ILE A 89 -2.53 16.09 6.03
N LYS A 90 -3.32 17.17 6.00
CA LYS A 90 -3.55 18.04 7.16
C LYS A 90 -4.33 17.32 8.26
N LYS A 91 -4.10 17.70 9.51
CA LYS A 91 -4.86 17.17 10.65
C LYS A 91 -6.38 17.40 10.54
N SER A 92 -6.80 18.48 9.90
CA SER A 92 -8.21 18.79 9.65
C SER A 92 -8.95 17.76 8.80
N PHE A 93 -8.24 16.93 8.04
CA PHE A 93 -8.85 15.79 7.34
C PHE A 93 -9.47 14.81 8.32
N PHE A 94 -8.75 14.48 9.38
CA PHE A 94 -9.17 13.48 10.37
C PHE A 94 -10.26 13.98 11.33
N SER A 95 -10.42 15.30 11.46
CA SER A 95 -11.49 15.93 12.24
C SER A 95 -12.67 16.38 11.41
N SER A 96 -12.65 16.16 10.09
CA SER A 96 -13.73 16.56 9.20
C SER A 96 -14.98 15.73 9.44
N LYS A 97 -16.10 16.42 9.75
CA LYS A 97 -17.44 15.78 9.85
C LYS A 97 -18.15 15.66 8.50
N GLY A 98 -17.62 16.31 7.46
CA GLY A 98 -18.20 16.33 6.14
C GLY A 98 -17.67 15.20 5.25
N LYS A 99 -18.45 14.82 4.23
CA LYS A 99 -18.03 13.85 3.22
C LYS A 99 -16.83 14.39 2.42
N ILE A 100 -15.75 13.62 2.38
CA ILE A 100 -14.60 13.90 1.54
C ILE A 100 -14.91 13.44 0.10
N THR A 101 -14.68 14.32 -0.85
CA THR A 101 -14.96 14.12 -2.28
C THR A 101 -13.77 14.56 -3.12
N LYS A 102 -13.76 14.20 -4.40
CA LYS A 102 -12.76 14.69 -5.37
C LYS A 102 -12.72 16.22 -5.45
N LYS A 103 -13.86 16.89 -5.24
CA LYS A 103 -13.97 18.36 -5.30
C LYS A 103 -13.38 19.08 -4.09
N ASN A 104 -13.33 18.42 -2.94
CA ASN A 104 -12.91 19.08 -1.70
C ASN A 104 -11.66 18.48 -1.04
N VAL A 105 -11.14 17.36 -1.55
CA VAL A 105 -9.98 16.68 -0.95
C VAL A 105 -8.71 17.54 -0.96
N THR A 106 -8.53 18.37 -1.98
CA THR A 106 -7.33 19.21 -2.14
C THR A 106 -7.12 20.19 -0.99
N LYS A 107 -8.19 20.67 -0.36
CA LYS A 107 -8.09 21.57 0.81
C LYS A 107 -7.42 20.91 2.03
N TYR A 108 -7.40 19.59 2.06
CA TYR A 108 -6.79 18.80 3.13
C TYR A 108 -5.36 18.37 2.83
N ILE A 109 -4.84 18.67 1.64
CA ILE A 109 -3.46 18.42 1.28
C ILE A 109 -2.62 19.61 1.74
N SER A 110 -1.56 19.35 2.50
CA SER A 110 -0.62 20.36 2.95
C SER A 110 0.51 20.54 1.93
N HIS A 111 1.14 19.43 1.55
CA HIS A 111 2.29 19.42 0.65
C HIS A 111 2.23 18.19 -0.25
N MET A 112 2.95 18.27 -1.35
CA MET A 112 3.25 17.14 -2.23
C MET A 112 4.76 16.99 -2.34
N ALA A 113 5.24 15.77 -2.45
CA ALA A 113 6.64 15.48 -2.68
C ALA A 113 6.79 14.26 -3.60
N PRO A 114 7.82 14.22 -4.45
CA PRO A 114 8.18 12.99 -5.13
C PRO A 114 8.66 11.97 -4.10
N CYS A 115 8.34 10.71 -4.32
CA CYS A 115 8.85 9.61 -3.54
C CYS A 115 9.14 8.39 -4.41
N ILE A 116 9.87 7.45 -3.88
CA ILE A 116 10.24 6.21 -4.56
C ILE A 116 9.67 5.05 -3.76
N GLU A 117 8.88 4.20 -4.41
CA GLU A 117 8.51 2.91 -3.86
C GLU A 117 9.49 1.85 -4.34
N VAL A 118 9.98 1.04 -3.40
CA VAL A 118 10.79 -0.14 -3.73
C VAL A 118 9.90 -1.35 -3.75
N LEU A 119 9.73 -1.91 -4.93
CA LEU A 119 8.86 -3.05 -5.18
C LEU A 119 9.56 -4.36 -4.86
N GLY A 120 8.80 -5.31 -4.35
CA GLY A 120 9.32 -6.66 -4.11
C GLY A 120 8.22 -7.67 -3.84
N TYR A 121 8.53 -8.92 -4.12
CA TYR A 121 7.66 -10.02 -3.73
C TYR A 121 7.73 -10.26 -2.23
N ARG A 122 6.57 -10.33 -1.60
CA ARG A 122 6.41 -10.71 -0.18
C ARG A 122 5.88 -12.13 -0.01
N GLN A 123 5.80 -12.87 -1.11
CA GLN A 123 5.28 -14.22 -1.15
C GLN A 123 6.23 -15.14 -1.90
N LYS A 124 6.15 -16.45 -1.64
CA LYS A 124 6.99 -17.46 -2.31
C LYS A 124 6.66 -17.60 -3.80
N ARG A 125 5.40 -17.42 -4.17
CA ARG A 125 4.92 -17.48 -5.54
C ARG A 125 5.23 -16.18 -6.27
N LYS A 126 5.84 -16.25 -7.44
CA LYS A 126 6.03 -15.12 -8.33
C LYS A 126 4.75 -14.82 -9.11
N GLY A 127 4.49 -13.53 -9.32
CA GLY A 127 3.34 -13.04 -10.07
C GLY A 127 2.13 -12.75 -9.21
N VAL A 128 1.32 -11.81 -9.66
CA VAL A 128 0.10 -11.35 -9.03
C VAL A 128 -1.07 -11.84 -9.87
N THR A 129 -1.93 -12.67 -9.27
CA THR A 129 -3.11 -13.24 -9.93
C THR A 129 -4.42 -12.79 -9.30
N SER A 130 -4.34 -12.25 -8.08
CA SER A 130 -5.49 -11.77 -7.33
C SER A 130 -5.09 -10.74 -6.29
N PHE A 131 -6.06 -10.09 -5.67
CA PHE A 131 -5.81 -9.19 -4.54
C PHE A 131 -5.13 -9.85 -3.35
N GLY A 132 -5.33 -11.15 -3.15
CA GLY A 132 -4.66 -11.86 -2.09
C GLY A 132 -3.15 -12.01 -2.31
N ASP A 133 -2.68 -11.72 -3.51
CA ASP A 133 -1.27 -11.77 -3.88
C ASP A 133 -0.56 -10.41 -3.67
N LEU A 134 -1.31 -9.34 -3.44
CA LEU A 134 -0.84 -7.98 -3.21
C LEU A 134 -0.76 -7.66 -1.71
#